data_a374492f1e01fe80e1b3a82e80610605
#
_entry.id   a374492f1e01fe80e1b3a82e80610605
#
_cell.length_a   1.000
_cell.length_b   1.000
_cell.length_c   1.000
_cell.angle_alpha   90.00
_cell.angle_beta   90.00
_cell.angle_gamma   90.00
#
_symmetry.space_group_name_H-M   'P 1'
#
loop_
_entity.id
_entity.type
_entity.pdbx_description
1 polymer ?
#
loop_
_entity_poly.entity_id
_entity_poly.type
_entity_poly.pdbx_seq_one_letter_code
_entity_poly.pdbx_strand_id
1 'polypeptide(L)'
;MGNKQEFLEIYRNFPCRTLPNAFWKTAARLSEAALDIVTSAEGELCKVSIWRQQGCLAFWCKDPSVEALDPANLDRLDFVLVHEGSLAVFEQAAFKQRQAYFRLCHTGPVRHQVCPAGFVFKNADPKEEVDEVAQFIQRCYSKIRVNPDIVRSWHTHPAYAPELWVWMEDADTGEKAGLGIGEFDPEVPEASLEWIQVLPEFQNQGLGSAIVAELLSRVKGRALFETVAGELDNPKDPESLYRKCGFSGLDVWWYLAR
;
A
#
# COMPACT_ATOMS: atom_id res chain seq x y z
N MET A 1 -24.28 -5.98 -10.45
CA MET A 1 -22.88 -5.58 -10.81
C MET A 1 -22.71 -4.12 -10.43
N GLY A 2 -21.93 -3.83 -9.40
CA GLY A 2 -21.61 -2.45 -9.00
C GLY A 2 -20.95 -1.71 -10.16
N ASN A 3 -21.34 -0.46 -10.37
CA ASN A 3 -20.72 0.40 -11.37
C ASN A 3 -19.32 0.80 -10.86
N LYS A 4 -18.32 0.85 -11.74
CA LYS A 4 -16.96 1.35 -11.41
C LYS A 4 -17.01 2.69 -10.65
N GLN A 5 -17.94 3.58 -11.05
CA GLN A 5 -18.12 4.89 -10.41
C GLN A 5 -18.54 4.76 -8.94
N GLU A 6 -19.50 3.91 -8.64
CA GLU A 6 -19.92 3.61 -7.26
C GLU A 6 -18.75 3.07 -6.42
N PHE A 7 -17.95 2.16 -6.99
CA PHE A 7 -16.76 1.64 -6.33
C PHE A 7 -15.73 2.74 -6.01
N LEU A 8 -15.48 3.66 -6.94
CA LEU A 8 -14.57 4.77 -6.74
C LEU A 8 -15.03 5.70 -5.61
N GLU A 9 -16.33 5.97 -5.50
CA GLU A 9 -16.89 6.78 -4.41
C GLU A 9 -16.71 6.09 -3.06
N ILE A 10 -17.02 4.80 -2.97
CA ILE A 10 -16.83 3.99 -1.77
C ILE A 10 -15.35 3.93 -1.38
N TYR A 11 -14.47 3.70 -2.35
CA TYR A 11 -13.04 3.66 -2.09
C TYR A 11 -12.49 4.98 -1.53
N ARG A 12 -12.90 6.12 -2.10
CA ARG A 12 -12.50 7.45 -1.59
C ARG A 12 -12.92 7.69 -0.14
N ASN A 13 -14.08 7.17 0.25
CA ASN A 13 -14.60 7.31 1.62
C ASN A 13 -13.98 6.30 2.60
N PHE A 14 -13.63 5.11 2.14
CA PHE A 14 -13.17 4.00 2.97
C PHE A 14 -11.98 3.25 2.34
N PRO A 15 -10.87 3.94 2.00
CA PRO A 15 -9.80 3.33 1.20
C PRO A 15 -9.18 2.09 1.87
N CYS A 16 -8.92 2.15 3.17
CA CYS A 16 -8.28 1.07 3.90
C CYS A 16 -9.18 -0.14 4.14
N ARG A 17 -10.50 0.08 4.21
CA ARG A 17 -11.49 -0.99 4.39
C ARG A 17 -11.91 -1.64 3.09
N THR A 18 -11.79 -0.93 1.98
CA THR A 18 -12.25 -1.39 0.66
C THR A 18 -11.20 -2.20 -0.07
N LEU A 19 -9.91 -1.83 0.06
CA LEU A 19 -8.80 -2.51 -0.60
C LEU A 19 -7.60 -2.73 0.34
N PRO A 20 -6.88 -3.85 0.17
CA PRO A 20 -5.66 -4.15 0.91
C PRO A 20 -4.46 -3.27 0.51
N ASN A 21 -4.54 -2.60 -0.64
CA ASN A 21 -3.46 -1.81 -1.22
C ASN A 21 -4.03 -0.60 -1.99
N ALA A 22 -3.16 0.24 -2.56
CA ALA A 22 -3.56 1.40 -3.35
C ALA A 22 -4.44 0.99 -4.55
N PHE A 23 -5.39 1.88 -4.90
CA PHE A 23 -6.38 1.63 -5.94
C PHE A 23 -5.74 1.22 -7.26
N TRP A 24 -4.71 1.91 -7.73
CA TRP A 24 -4.06 1.63 -9.01
C TRP A 24 -3.57 0.17 -9.14
N LYS A 25 -3.18 -0.48 -8.03
CA LYS A 25 -2.75 -1.90 -8.02
C LYS A 25 -3.89 -2.85 -8.36
N THR A 26 -5.11 -2.46 -8.03
CA THR A 26 -6.32 -3.26 -8.29
C THR A 26 -7.02 -2.81 -9.58
N ALA A 27 -6.96 -1.53 -9.93
CA ALA A 27 -7.66 -0.92 -11.07
C ALA A 27 -7.44 -1.65 -12.39
N ALA A 28 -6.20 -2.00 -12.71
CA ALA A 28 -5.85 -2.72 -13.93
C ALA A 28 -6.48 -4.13 -14.03
N ARG A 29 -6.89 -4.69 -12.90
CA ARG A 29 -7.46 -6.03 -12.78
C ARG A 29 -8.99 -6.02 -12.69
N LEU A 30 -9.62 -4.86 -12.47
CA LEU A 30 -11.07 -4.74 -12.31
C LEU A 30 -11.85 -5.11 -13.57
N SER A 31 -11.31 -4.87 -14.75
CA SER A 31 -11.96 -5.23 -16.02
C SER A 31 -12.16 -6.75 -16.21
N GLU A 32 -11.35 -7.56 -15.50
CA GLU A 32 -11.37 -9.02 -15.54
C GLU A 32 -11.92 -9.62 -14.24
N ALA A 33 -12.51 -8.80 -13.36
CA ALA A 33 -12.97 -9.20 -12.04
C ALA A 33 -14.50 -9.04 -11.92
N ALA A 34 -15.10 -9.92 -11.13
CA ALA A 34 -16.47 -9.73 -10.64
C ALA A 34 -16.42 -8.87 -9.39
N LEU A 35 -16.98 -7.67 -9.47
CA LEU A 35 -17.11 -6.72 -8.38
C LEU A 35 -18.52 -6.83 -7.79
N ASP A 36 -18.63 -7.09 -6.49
CA ASP A 36 -19.88 -7.09 -5.73
C ASP A 36 -19.76 -6.10 -4.59
N ILE A 37 -20.67 -5.13 -4.56
CA ILE A 37 -20.78 -4.08 -3.56
C ILE A 37 -22.21 -4.08 -3.03
N VAL A 38 -22.33 -4.11 -1.72
CA VAL A 38 -23.63 -4.02 -1.04
C VAL A 38 -23.60 -2.85 -0.07
N THR A 39 -24.59 -1.97 -0.20
CA THR A 39 -24.84 -0.86 0.72
C THR A 39 -26.20 -1.04 1.40
N SER A 40 -26.34 -0.53 2.62
CA SER A 40 -27.65 -0.47 3.31
C SER A 40 -28.57 0.57 2.65
N ALA A 41 -29.84 0.61 3.06
CA ALA A 41 -30.79 1.62 2.63
C ALA A 41 -30.36 3.05 3.01
N GLU A 42 -29.57 3.17 4.07
CA GLU A 42 -28.98 4.43 4.57
C GLU A 42 -27.64 4.78 3.87
N GLY A 43 -27.19 3.96 2.90
CA GLY A 43 -25.95 4.18 2.15
C GLY A 43 -24.68 3.71 2.87
N GLU A 44 -24.79 2.97 3.97
CA GLU A 44 -23.62 2.39 4.63
C GLU A 44 -23.07 1.21 3.84
N LEU A 45 -21.75 1.13 3.70
CA LEU A 45 -21.08 -0.02 3.10
C LEU A 45 -21.30 -1.28 3.97
N CYS A 46 -21.86 -2.33 3.36
CA CYS A 46 -22.11 -3.62 4.00
C CYS A 46 -21.18 -4.73 3.51
N LYS A 47 -20.76 -4.66 2.25
CA LYS A 47 -19.88 -5.65 1.65
C LYS A 47 -19.11 -5.07 0.46
N VAL A 48 -17.86 -5.51 0.30
CA VAL A 48 -17.06 -5.37 -0.92
C VAL A 48 -16.39 -6.71 -1.18
N SER A 49 -16.55 -7.23 -2.39
CA SER A 49 -15.76 -8.38 -2.83
C SER A 49 -15.36 -8.25 -4.29
N ILE A 50 -14.11 -8.61 -4.58
CA ILE A 50 -13.50 -8.53 -5.91
C ILE A 50 -12.91 -9.89 -6.26
N TRP A 51 -13.62 -10.61 -7.12
CA TRP A 51 -13.28 -11.99 -7.49
C TRP A 51 -12.67 -12.06 -8.88
N ARG A 52 -11.61 -12.84 -9.01
CA ARG A 52 -11.04 -13.26 -10.28
C ARG A 52 -10.92 -14.78 -10.29
N GLN A 53 -11.18 -15.43 -11.42
CA GLN A 53 -11.04 -16.88 -11.63
C GLN A 53 -10.82 -17.73 -10.35
N GLN A 54 -9.55 -17.85 -9.91
CA GLN A 54 -9.13 -18.66 -8.77
C GLN A 54 -8.63 -17.80 -7.59
N GLY A 55 -9.03 -16.53 -7.51
CA GLY A 55 -8.55 -15.65 -6.44
C GLY A 55 -9.53 -14.56 -6.05
N CYS A 56 -9.39 -14.05 -4.84
CA CYS A 56 -10.11 -12.89 -4.34
C CYS A 56 -9.11 -11.74 -4.08
N LEU A 57 -9.28 -10.64 -4.79
CA LEU A 57 -8.41 -9.46 -4.69
C LEU A 57 -8.73 -8.57 -3.49
N ALA A 58 -9.96 -8.62 -2.99
CA ALA A 58 -10.40 -8.00 -1.76
C ALA A 58 -11.71 -8.60 -1.30
N PHE A 59 -11.85 -8.87 -0.02
CA PHE A 59 -13.09 -9.28 0.61
C PHE A 59 -13.25 -8.61 1.97
N TRP A 60 -14.33 -7.86 2.12
CA TRP A 60 -14.78 -7.31 3.38
C TRP A 60 -16.30 -7.38 3.48
N CYS A 61 -16.84 -7.72 4.64
CA CYS A 61 -18.27 -7.63 4.95
C CYS A 61 -18.47 -7.17 6.40
N LYS A 62 -19.57 -6.43 6.62
CA LYS A 62 -19.93 -5.89 7.94
C LYS A 62 -20.32 -6.99 8.92
N ASP A 63 -21.01 -8.01 8.41
CA ASP A 63 -21.47 -9.16 9.20
C ASP A 63 -21.03 -10.49 8.56
N PRO A 64 -19.90 -11.06 9.02
CA PRO A 64 -19.41 -12.34 8.49
C PRO A 64 -20.34 -13.54 8.75
N SER A 65 -21.26 -13.44 9.73
CA SER A 65 -22.14 -14.56 10.11
C SER A 65 -23.22 -14.86 9.05
N VAL A 66 -23.56 -13.88 8.22
CA VAL A 66 -24.55 -14.04 7.14
C VAL A 66 -23.91 -14.40 5.79
N GLU A 67 -22.59 -14.35 5.70
CA GLU A 67 -21.86 -14.70 4.49
C GLU A 67 -21.54 -16.21 4.48
N ALA A 68 -22.16 -16.91 3.55
CA ALA A 68 -21.90 -18.32 3.32
C ALA A 68 -21.24 -18.49 1.94
N LEU A 69 -19.97 -18.85 1.92
CA LEU A 69 -19.30 -19.27 0.71
C LEU A 69 -19.39 -20.78 0.58
N ASP A 70 -19.75 -21.25 -0.63
CA ASP A 70 -19.77 -22.69 -0.91
C ASP A 70 -18.35 -23.27 -0.71
N PRO A 71 -18.17 -24.29 0.15
CA PRO A 71 -16.88 -24.94 0.37
C PRO A 71 -16.20 -25.41 -0.92
N ALA A 72 -16.97 -25.88 -1.91
CA ALA A 72 -16.43 -26.28 -3.22
C ALA A 72 -15.81 -25.11 -4.00
N ASN A 73 -16.29 -23.89 -3.79
CA ASN A 73 -15.71 -22.69 -4.36
C ASN A 73 -14.45 -22.25 -3.60
N LEU A 74 -14.47 -22.36 -2.26
CA LEU A 74 -13.30 -22.08 -1.42
C LEU A 74 -12.12 -22.98 -1.79
N ASP A 75 -12.36 -24.25 -2.12
CA ASP A 75 -11.33 -25.21 -2.50
C ASP A 75 -10.65 -24.91 -3.85
N ARG A 76 -11.26 -24.07 -4.66
CA ARG A 76 -10.70 -23.64 -5.97
C ARG A 76 -9.87 -22.36 -5.90
N LEU A 77 -9.83 -21.70 -4.76
CA LEU A 77 -9.09 -20.45 -4.60
C LEU A 77 -7.61 -20.72 -4.36
N ASP A 78 -6.77 -20.13 -5.16
CA ASP A 78 -5.31 -20.13 -4.98
C ASP A 78 -4.91 -19.14 -3.89
N PHE A 79 -5.59 -17.98 -3.84
CA PHE A 79 -5.36 -16.95 -2.83
C PHE A 79 -6.60 -16.12 -2.52
N VAL A 80 -6.58 -15.50 -1.34
CA VAL A 80 -7.57 -14.52 -0.90
C VAL A 80 -6.86 -13.37 -0.16
N LEU A 81 -7.25 -12.15 -0.49
CA LEU A 81 -6.97 -10.97 0.33
C LEU A 81 -8.25 -10.61 1.10
N VAL A 82 -8.28 -10.90 2.38
CA VAL A 82 -9.45 -10.72 3.24
C VAL A 82 -9.15 -9.76 4.39
N HIS A 83 -10.08 -8.85 4.64
CA HIS A 83 -10.01 -7.96 5.80
C HIS A 83 -10.19 -8.77 7.09
N GLU A 84 -9.45 -8.42 8.16
CA GLU A 84 -9.47 -9.16 9.43
C GLU A 84 -10.88 -9.37 9.99
N GLY A 85 -11.72 -8.33 9.94
CA GLY A 85 -13.14 -8.42 10.38
C GLY A 85 -13.98 -9.44 9.62
N SER A 86 -13.50 -9.96 8.47
CA SER A 86 -14.20 -10.95 7.64
C SER A 86 -13.46 -12.28 7.55
N LEU A 87 -12.40 -12.47 8.33
CA LEU A 87 -11.53 -13.65 8.26
C LEU A 87 -12.28 -14.96 8.53
N ALA A 88 -13.30 -14.92 9.41
CA ALA A 88 -14.12 -16.08 9.76
C ALA A 88 -14.82 -16.72 8.55
N VAL A 89 -15.13 -15.95 7.49
CA VAL A 89 -15.74 -16.47 6.26
C VAL A 89 -14.85 -17.52 5.57
N PHE A 90 -13.54 -17.47 5.80
CA PHE A 90 -12.54 -18.32 5.16
C PHE A 90 -11.90 -19.35 6.10
N GLU A 91 -12.38 -19.49 7.34
CA GLU A 91 -11.78 -20.40 8.33
C GLU A 91 -11.81 -21.87 7.91
N GLN A 92 -12.82 -22.28 7.13
CA GLN A 92 -12.95 -23.65 6.65
C GLN A 92 -12.02 -23.98 5.46
N ALA A 93 -11.40 -22.99 4.86
CA ALA A 93 -10.50 -23.17 3.72
C ALA A 93 -9.09 -23.55 4.19
N ALA A 94 -8.50 -24.56 3.56
CA ALA A 94 -7.17 -25.08 3.91
C ALA A 94 -6.03 -24.24 3.29
N PHE A 95 -5.90 -22.97 3.68
CA PHE A 95 -4.77 -22.13 3.28
C PHE A 95 -3.53 -22.44 4.14
N LYS A 96 -2.38 -22.64 3.48
CA LYS A 96 -1.09 -22.95 4.12
C LYS A 96 -0.28 -21.72 4.46
N GLN A 97 -0.39 -20.69 3.63
CA GLN A 97 0.30 -19.43 3.83
C GLN A 97 -0.68 -18.39 4.37
N ARG A 98 -0.27 -17.68 5.42
CA ARG A 98 -1.04 -16.59 6.03
C ARG A 98 -0.08 -15.45 6.37
N GLN A 99 -0.36 -14.26 5.86
CA GLN A 99 0.44 -13.07 6.15
C GLN A 99 -0.49 -11.87 6.39
N ALA A 100 -0.30 -11.18 7.50
CA ALA A 100 -1.07 -9.99 7.86
C ALA A 100 -0.36 -8.71 7.41
N TYR A 101 -1.14 -7.75 6.92
CA TYR A 101 -0.69 -6.42 6.52
C TYR A 101 -1.56 -5.35 7.18
N PHE A 102 -0.94 -4.39 7.83
CA PHE A 102 -1.66 -3.18 8.22
C PHE A 102 -1.95 -2.32 6.98
N ARG A 103 -3.05 -1.57 7.04
CA ARG A 103 -3.41 -0.57 6.03
C ARG A 103 -3.75 0.72 6.75
N LEU A 104 -3.00 1.79 6.50
CA LEU A 104 -3.17 3.08 7.15
C LEU A 104 -3.44 4.17 6.13
N CYS A 105 -4.17 5.20 6.58
CA CYS A 105 -4.50 6.38 5.80
C CYS A 105 -4.06 7.65 6.53
N HIS A 106 -3.62 8.65 5.78
CA HIS A 106 -3.35 9.99 6.24
C HIS A 106 -4.26 10.96 5.47
N THR A 107 -4.99 11.81 6.18
CA THR A 107 -5.89 12.83 5.63
C THR A 107 -5.69 14.19 6.33
N GLY A 108 -4.74 14.24 7.26
CA GLY A 108 -4.49 15.38 8.12
C GLY A 108 -3.51 16.40 7.53
N PRO A 109 -3.22 17.45 8.27
CA PRO A 109 -2.16 18.37 7.90
C PRO A 109 -0.80 17.66 7.95
N VAL A 110 -0.01 17.85 6.91
CA VAL A 110 1.37 17.35 6.87
C VAL A 110 2.16 17.99 8.00
N ARG A 111 2.68 17.17 8.91
CA ARG A 111 3.57 17.65 9.96
C ARG A 111 4.88 18.09 9.33
N HIS A 112 5.22 19.36 9.51
CA HIS A 112 6.51 19.86 9.06
C HIS A 112 7.62 19.15 9.84
N GLN A 113 8.40 18.34 9.14
CA GLN A 113 9.60 17.74 9.68
C GLN A 113 10.80 18.33 8.95
N VAL A 114 11.71 18.90 9.71
CA VAL A 114 12.96 19.43 9.15
C VAL A 114 13.82 18.25 8.72
N CYS A 115 14.45 18.36 7.56
CA CYS A 115 15.45 17.38 7.13
C CYS A 115 16.54 17.29 8.21
N PRO A 116 16.91 16.10 8.68
CA PRO A 116 17.95 15.93 9.70
C PRO A 116 19.26 16.61 9.28
N ALA A 117 19.94 17.21 10.25
CA ALA A 117 21.22 17.89 9.99
C ALA A 117 22.23 16.93 9.37
N GLY A 118 22.98 17.41 8.37
CA GLY A 118 23.93 16.59 7.61
C GLY A 118 23.33 15.79 6.45
N PHE A 119 22.01 15.93 6.21
CA PHE A 119 21.34 15.24 5.09
C PHE A 119 20.58 16.22 4.21
N VAL A 120 20.41 15.82 2.93
CA VAL A 120 19.66 16.59 1.93
C VAL A 120 18.77 15.65 1.10
N PHE A 121 17.64 16.19 0.63
CA PHE A 121 16.80 15.48 -0.34
C PHE A 121 17.25 15.79 -1.76
N LYS A 122 17.28 14.76 -2.60
CA LYS A 122 17.42 14.87 -4.05
C LYS A 122 16.36 14.07 -4.75
N ASN A 123 15.93 14.53 -5.92
CA ASN A 123 15.07 13.70 -6.75
C ASN A 123 15.90 12.55 -7.31
N ALA A 124 15.36 11.33 -7.24
CA ALA A 124 15.93 10.23 -8.00
C ALA A 124 15.65 10.47 -9.50
N ASP A 125 16.60 10.13 -10.36
CA ASP A 125 16.30 9.96 -11.77
C ASP A 125 15.88 8.50 -12.03
N PRO A 126 14.57 8.22 -12.13
CA PRO A 126 14.11 6.83 -12.20
C PRO A 126 14.57 6.13 -13.48
N LYS A 127 14.97 6.86 -14.53
CA LYS A 127 15.42 6.27 -15.80
C LYS A 127 16.90 5.93 -15.77
N GLU A 128 17.71 6.85 -15.26
CA GLU A 128 19.16 6.68 -15.21
C GLU A 128 19.63 5.85 -14.01
N GLU A 129 18.91 5.93 -12.88
CA GLU A 129 19.30 5.30 -11.61
C GLU A 129 18.59 3.96 -11.31
N VAL A 130 18.03 3.29 -12.33
CA VAL A 130 17.30 2.00 -12.17
C VAL A 130 18.11 0.94 -11.42
N ASP A 131 19.36 0.77 -11.82
CA ASP A 131 20.25 -0.24 -11.21
C ASP A 131 20.58 0.12 -9.76
N GLU A 132 20.77 1.41 -9.49
CA GLU A 132 21.09 1.90 -8.16
C GLU A 132 19.88 1.77 -7.21
N VAL A 133 18.67 2.11 -7.66
CA VAL A 133 17.43 1.89 -6.91
C VAL A 133 17.26 0.41 -6.56
N ALA A 134 17.45 -0.50 -7.53
CA ALA A 134 17.33 -1.93 -7.29
C ALA A 134 18.37 -2.42 -6.26
N GLN A 135 19.63 -2.00 -6.38
CA GLN A 135 20.69 -2.36 -5.44
C GLN A 135 20.41 -1.81 -4.03
N PHE A 136 19.96 -0.56 -3.93
CA PHE A 136 19.64 0.06 -2.65
C PHE A 136 18.53 -0.69 -1.92
N ILE A 137 17.46 -1.06 -2.62
CA ILE A 137 16.37 -1.87 -2.06
C ILE A 137 16.90 -3.21 -1.57
N GLN A 138 17.75 -3.89 -2.34
CA GLN A 138 18.31 -5.17 -1.93
C GLN A 138 19.23 -5.08 -0.68
N ARG A 139 19.94 -3.95 -0.49
CA ARG A 139 20.71 -3.71 0.74
C ARG A 139 19.80 -3.56 1.97
N CYS A 140 18.61 -3.05 1.80
CA CYS A 140 17.65 -2.83 2.89
C CYS A 140 16.87 -4.08 3.30
N TYR A 141 16.71 -5.07 2.40
CA TYR A 141 15.87 -6.25 2.60
C TYR A 141 16.60 -7.56 2.27
N SER A 142 16.53 -8.52 3.19
CA SER A 142 17.11 -9.85 2.98
C SER A 142 16.21 -10.80 2.18
N LYS A 143 14.90 -10.62 2.27
CA LYS A 143 13.90 -11.53 1.67
C LYS A 143 13.32 -11.04 0.34
N ILE A 144 13.35 -9.73 0.10
CA ILE A 144 12.80 -9.12 -1.12
C ILE A 144 13.86 -9.15 -2.21
N ARG A 145 13.46 -9.54 -3.42
CA ARG A 145 14.32 -9.53 -4.60
C ARG A 145 13.76 -8.53 -5.60
N VAL A 146 14.44 -7.40 -5.74
CA VAL A 146 14.17 -6.38 -6.74
C VAL A 146 15.36 -6.32 -7.68
N ASN A 147 15.10 -6.45 -8.97
CA ASN A 147 16.13 -6.28 -10.01
C ASN A 147 15.77 -5.05 -10.87
N PRO A 148 16.67 -4.61 -11.74
CA PRO A 148 16.44 -3.46 -12.60
C PRO A 148 15.20 -3.58 -13.49
N ASP A 149 14.82 -4.77 -13.96
CA ASP A 149 13.65 -4.96 -14.80
C ASP A 149 12.35 -4.76 -14.01
N ILE A 150 12.33 -5.16 -12.74
CA ILE A 150 11.22 -4.89 -11.83
C ILE A 150 11.09 -3.37 -11.62
N VAL A 151 12.18 -2.66 -11.36
CA VAL A 151 12.17 -1.19 -11.21
C VAL A 151 11.67 -0.52 -12.49
N ARG A 152 12.15 -0.93 -13.68
CA ARG A 152 11.65 -0.41 -14.97
C ARG A 152 10.15 -0.65 -15.15
N SER A 153 9.63 -1.80 -14.69
CA SER A 153 8.19 -2.08 -14.78
C SER A 153 7.33 -1.11 -13.97
N TRP A 154 7.86 -0.56 -12.88
CA TRP A 154 7.14 0.44 -12.08
C TRP A 154 6.90 1.76 -12.82
N HIS A 155 7.73 2.09 -13.84
CA HIS A 155 7.53 3.29 -14.66
C HIS A 155 6.34 3.20 -15.61
N THR A 156 5.72 2.03 -15.76
CA THR A 156 4.67 1.79 -16.75
C THR A 156 3.25 1.80 -16.18
N HIS A 157 3.08 1.79 -14.86
CA HIS A 157 1.75 1.82 -14.27
C HIS A 157 1.17 3.26 -14.21
N PRO A 158 -0.17 3.39 -14.17
CA PRO A 158 -0.83 4.70 -14.33
C PRO A 158 -0.59 5.69 -13.19
N ALA A 159 -0.18 5.21 -12.02
CA ALA A 159 0.11 6.05 -10.85
C ALA A 159 1.59 6.42 -10.72
N TYR A 160 2.42 6.09 -11.72
CA TYR A 160 3.84 6.44 -11.72
C TYR A 160 4.04 7.95 -11.63
N ALA A 161 4.76 8.40 -10.61
CA ALA A 161 5.00 9.80 -10.30
C ALA A 161 6.49 10.03 -9.99
N PRO A 162 7.32 10.32 -11.01
CA PRO A 162 8.78 10.44 -10.84
C PRO A 162 9.19 11.50 -9.81
N GLU A 163 8.38 12.54 -9.64
CA GLU A 163 8.62 13.57 -8.63
C GLU A 163 8.45 13.07 -7.19
N LEU A 164 7.87 11.88 -7.00
CA LEU A 164 7.74 11.21 -5.70
C LEU A 164 8.82 10.15 -5.46
N TRP A 165 9.85 10.13 -6.29
CA TRP A 165 11.03 9.29 -6.09
C TRP A 165 12.17 10.16 -5.55
N VAL A 166 12.59 9.92 -4.30
CA VAL A 166 13.52 10.80 -3.59
C VAL A 166 14.64 10.01 -2.93
N TRP A 167 15.84 10.49 -3.10
CA TRP A 167 16.98 10.11 -2.29
C TRP A 167 17.11 11.01 -1.07
N MET A 168 17.54 10.43 0.04
CA MET A 168 18.15 11.15 1.16
C MET A 168 19.64 10.87 1.10
N GLU A 169 20.44 11.92 0.95
CA GLU A 169 21.89 11.83 0.83
C GLU A 169 22.58 12.52 1.98
N ASP A 170 23.72 11.98 2.41
CA ASP A 170 24.65 12.69 3.28
C ASP A 170 25.17 13.93 2.53
N ALA A 171 25.07 15.11 3.16
CA ALA A 171 25.36 16.38 2.50
C ALA A 171 26.85 16.59 2.20
N ASP A 172 27.74 15.95 2.97
CA ASP A 172 29.18 16.11 2.87
C ASP A 172 29.78 15.12 1.86
N THR A 173 29.30 13.88 1.89
CA THR A 173 29.88 12.78 1.09
C THR A 173 29.09 12.47 -0.17
N GLY A 174 27.80 12.84 -0.23
CA GLY A 174 26.87 12.45 -1.28
C GLY A 174 26.43 10.99 -1.22
N GLU A 175 26.75 10.28 -0.13
CA GLU A 175 26.33 8.89 0.05
C GLU A 175 24.82 8.79 0.22
N LYS A 176 24.17 7.86 -0.49
CA LYS A 176 22.73 7.62 -0.39
C LYS A 176 22.41 6.87 0.89
N ALA A 177 21.76 7.54 1.82
CA ALA A 177 21.37 7.03 3.14
C ALA A 177 19.95 6.48 3.19
N GLY A 178 19.06 7.00 2.33
CA GLY A 178 17.65 6.64 2.29
C GLY A 178 17.02 6.79 0.92
N LEU A 179 15.93 6.06 0.69
CA LEU A 179 15.11 6.10 -0.53
C LEU A 179 13.65 6.17 -0.15
N GLY A 180 12.91 7.11 -0.76
CA GLY A 180 11.46 7.18 -0.72
C GLY A 180 10.89 7.05 -2.11
N ILE A 181 9.95 6.13 -2.31
CA ILE A 181 9.17 6.00 -3.54
C ILE A 181 7.70 6.11 -3.17
N GLY A 182 7.04 7.12 -3.69
CA GLY A 182 5.60 7.31 -3.67
C GLY A 182 5.04 7.26 -5.09
N GLU A 183 3.74 6.96 -5.17
CA GLU A 183 2.98 6.94 -6.41
C GLU A 183 1.74 7.80 -6.25
N PHE A 184 1.24 8.37 -7.35
CA PHE A 184 0.07 9.23 -7.32
C PHE A 184 -0.95 8.81 -8.36
N ASP A 185 -2.12 8.35 -7.91
CA ASP A 185 -3.23 7.99 -8.78
C ASP A 185 -4.19 9.19 -8.94
N PRO A 186 -4.27 9.82 -10.13
CA PRO A 186 -5.16 10.97 -10.34
C PRO A 186 -6.64 10.57 -10.44
N GLU A 187 -6.98 9.31 -10.66
CA GLU A 187 -8.38 8.86 -10.77
C GLU A 187 -9.10 8.93 -9.42
N VAL A 188 -8.38 8.62 -8.34
CA VAL A 188 -8.92 8.64 -6.97
C VAL A 188 -8.27 9.70 -6.07
N PRO A 189 -7.50 10.64 -6.59
CA PRO A 189 -6.44 11.46 -5.99
C PRO A 189 -5.82 10.85 -4.72
N GLU A 190 -5.26 9.63 -4.89
CA GLU A 190 -4.55 8.91 -3.83
C GLU A 190 -3.03 9.01 -4.06
N ALA A 191 -2.29 9.37 -3.01
CA ALA A 191 -0.85 9.10 -2.99
C ALA A 191 -0.58 7.86 -2.16
N SER A 192 0.16 6.90 -2.70
CA SER A 192 0.56 5.69 -1.97
C SER A 192 2.06 5.70 -1.70
N LEU A 193 2.45 5.46 -0.44
CA LEU A 193 3.85 5.29 -0.07
C LEU A 193 4.24 3.83 -0.29
N GLU A 194 5.10 3.58 -1.29
CA GLU A 194 5.40 2.22 -1.75
C GLU A 194 6.68 1.67 -1.14
N TRP A 195 7.73 2.47 -1.12
CA TRP A 195 9.03 2.08 -0.60
C TRP A 195 9.62 3.21 0.24
N ILE A 196 9.76 2.97 1.54
CA ILE A 196 10.42 3.90 2.47
C ILE A 196 11.55 3.12 3.13
N GLN A 197 12.78 3.48 2.81
CA GLN A 197 13.95 2.73 3.22
C GLN A 197 15.07 3.62 3.71
N VAL A 198 15.76 3.15 4.75
CA VAL A 198 16.99 3.73 5.25
C VAL A 198 17.98 2.61 5.45
N LEU A 199 19.20 2.78 4.95
CA LEU A 199 20.27 1.80 5.14
C LEU A 199 20.51 1.54 6.63
N PRO A 200 20.87 0.30 7.01
CA PRO A 200 21.06 -0.06 8.42
C PRO A 200 21.97 0.87 9.19
N GLU A 201 23.06 1.32 8.58
CA GLU A 201 24.07 2.22 9.15
C GLU A 201 23.55 3.64 9.43
N PHE A 202 22.46 4.06 8.76
CA PHE A 202 21.84 5.38 8.93
C PHE A 202 20.50 5.33 9.66
N GLN A 203 20.09 4.16 10.19
CA GLN A 203 18.83 4.05 10.95
C GLN A 203 18.90 4.77 12.29
N ASN A 204 17.71 4.97 12.90
CA ASN A 204 17.54 5.63 14.20
C ASN A 204 17.99 7.12 14.27
N GLN A 205 18.16 7.78 13.13
CA GLN A 205 18.51 9.20 13.00
C GLN A 205 17.32 10.05 12.52
N GLY A 206 16.12 9.49 12.45
CA GLY A 206 14.91 10.20 12.01
C GLY A 206 14.72 10.27 10.49
N LEU A 207 15.62 9.66 9.68
CA LEU A 207 15.61 9.76 8.22
C LEU A 207 14.33 9.20 7.62
N GLY A 208 13.82 8.06 8.11
CA GLY A 208 12.58 7.46 7.62
C GLY A 208 11.38 8.40 7.78
N SER A 209 11.24 9.05 8.96
CA SER A 209 10.17 10.03 9.19
C SER A 209 10.33 11.27 8.31
N ALA A 210 11.56 11.71 8.05
CA ALA A 210 11.82 12.83 7.16
C ALA A 210 11.45 12.52 5.70
N ILE A 211 11.76 11.30 5.22
CA ILE A 211 11.36 10.83 3.89
C ILE A 211 9.83 10.81 3.75
N VAL A 212 9.12 10.25 4.75
CA VAL A 212 7.65 10.24 4.75
C VAL A 212 7.10 11.67 4.69
N ALA A 213 7.61 12.58 5.53
CA ALA A 213 7.15 13.97 5.56
C ALA A 213 7.42 14.71 4.23
N GLU A 214 8.56 14.45 3.59
CA GLU A 214 8.91 15.01 2.29
C GLU A 214 7.91 14.55 1.22
N LEU A 215 7.61 13.25 1.15
CA LEU A 215 6.64 12.71 0.18
C LEU A 215 5.23 13.28 0.42
N LEU A 216 4.76 13.34 1.67
CA LEU A 216 3.49 13.99 2.00
C LEU A 216 3.48 15.47 1.60
N SER A 217 4.59 16.19 1.77
CA SER A 217 4.72 17.58 1.35
C SER A 217 4.59 17.75 -0.16
N ARG A 218 5.15 16.83 -0.95
CA ARG A 218 5.12 16.87 -2.42
C ARG A 218 3.73 16.64 -3.01
N VAL A 219 2.87 15.89 -2.32
CA VAL A 219 1.49 15.63 -2.76
C VAL A 219 0.45 16.55 -2.13
N LYS A 220 0.88 17.46 -1.26
CA LYS A 220 0.00 18.42 -0.60
C LYS A 220 -0.81 19.24 -1.60
N GLY A 221 -2.13 19.24 -1.42
CA GLY A 221 -3.07 19.94 -2.31
C GLY A 221 -3.36 19.22 -3.63
N ARG A 222 -2.77 18.05 -3.87
CA ARG A 222 -3.05 17.16 -5.00
C ARG A 222 -3.80 15.91 -4.56
N ALA A 223 -3.32 15.26 -3.49
CA ALA A 223 -3.96 14.09 -2.91
C ALA A 223 -5.14 14.50 -2.02
N LEU A 224 -6.21 13.70 -2.06
CA LEU A 224 -7.32 13.73 -1.10
C LEU A 224 -6.94 12.97 0.17
N PHE A 225 -6.14 11.93 0.02
CA PHE A 225 -5.59 11.12 1.10
C PHE A 225 -4.31 10.41 0.65
N GLU A 226 -3.52 10.03 1.61
CA GLU A 226 -2.32 9.24 1.41
C GLU A 226 -2.47 7.89 2.11
N THR A 227 -1.96 6.82 1.49
CA THR A 227 -2.07 5.47 2.05
C THR A 227 -0.73 4.76 2.12
N VAL A 228 -0.66 3.80 3.03
CA VAL A 228 0.47 2.88 3.16
C VAL A 228 -0.02 1.52 3.61
N ALA A 229 0.66 0.47 3.18
CA ALA A 229 0.49 -0.88 3.68
C ALA A 229 1.86 -1.49 3.99
N GLY A 230 1.91 -2.37 4.97
CA GLY A 230 3.14 -3.08 5.34
C GLY A 230 2.83 -4.34 6.13
N GLU A 231 3.80 -5.26 6.20
CA GLU A 231 3.68 -6.47 7.02
C GLU A 231 3.50 -6.12 8.48
N LEU A 232 2.47 -6.69 9.12
CA LEU A 232 2.16 -6.44 10.54
C LEU A 232 3.27 -6.99 11.46
N ASP A 233 3.81 -8.17 11.13
CA ASP A 233 4.84 -8.84 11.93
C ASP A 233 6.27 -8.44 11.53
N ASN A 234 6.45 -7.28 10.90
CA ASN A 234 7.77 -6.82 10.51
C ASN A 234 8.58 -6.40 11.74
N PRO A 235 9.73 -7.03 12.03
CA PRO A 235 10.53 -6.74 13.22
C PRO A 235 11.12 -5.32 13.28
N LYS A 236 11.09 -4.59 12.16
CA LYS A 236 11.51 -3.17 12.09
C LYS A 236 10.38 -2.21 12.46
N ASP A 237 9.18 -2.70 12.76
CA ASP A 237 8.01 -1.93 13.17
C ASP A 237 7.73 -0.68 12.30
N PRO A 238 7.53 -0.88 10.97
CA PRO A 238 7.25 0.26 10.09
C PRO A 238 5.92 0.94 10.39
N GLU A 239 4.96 0.24 10.99
CA GLU A 239 3.69 0.81 11.39
C GLU A 239 3.86 1.98 12.37
N SER A 240 4.68 1.81 13.40
CA SER A 240 5.00 2.88 14.36
C SER A 240 5.61 4.12 13.69
N LEU A 241 6.42 3.95 12.66
CA LEU A 241 6.95 5.05 11.86
C LEU A 241 5.83 5.87 11.22
N TYR A 242 4.92 5.20 10.52
CA TYR A 242 3.83 5.87 9.81
C TYR A 242 2.84 6.53 10.77
N ARG A 243 2.53 5.89 11.90
CA ARG A 243 1.68 6.49 12.94
C ARG A 243 2.29 7.77 13.54
N LYS A 244 3.59 7.81 13.76
CA LYS A 244 4.32 9.04 14.18
C LYS A 244 4.22 10.14 13.13
N CYS A 245 4.16 9.79 11.85
CA CYS A 245 3.99 10.73 10.73
C CYS A 245 2.53 11.17 10.51
N GLY A 246 1.57 10.67 11.31
CA GLY A 246 0.17 11.10 11.26
C GLY A 246 -0.77 10.14 10.53
N PHE A 247 -0.28 9.01 10.03
CA PHE A 247 -1.14 7.96 9.50
C PHE A 247 -1.98 7.32 10.60
N SER A 248 -3.20 6.95 10.30
CA SER A 248 -4.15 6.34 11.22
C SER A 248 -4.96 5.25 10.53
N GLY A 249 -5.69 4.47 11.32
CA GLY A 249 -6.51 3.36 10.87
C GLY A 249 -6.29 2.13 11.72
N LEU A 250 -7.22 1.17 11.62
CA LEU A 250 -7.18 -0.12 12.32
C LEU A 250 -7.37 -1.27 11.33
N ASP A 251 -7.35 -0.97 10.02
CA ASP A 251 -7.64 -1.96 9.00
C ASP A 251 -6.42 -2.89 8.83
N VAL A 252 -6.66 -4.18 8.98
CA VAL A 252 -5.70 -5.26 8.77
C VAL A 252 -6.24 -6.19 7.70
N TRP A 253 -5.37 -6.56 6.76
CA TRP A 253 -5.67 -7.45 5.66
C TRP A 253 -4.81 -8.70 5.72
N TRP A 254 -5.43 -9.83 5.50
CA TRP A 254 -4.77 -11.11 5.45
C TRP A 254 -4.63 -11.60 4.01
N TYR A 255 -3.39 -11.88 3.62
CA TYR A 255 -3.12 -12.69 2.44
C TYR A 255 -3.13 -14.16 2.85
N LEU A 256 -4.05 -14.91 2.28
CA LEU A 256 -4.20 -16.34 2.46
C LEU A 256 -3.89 -17.03 1.16
N ALA A 257 -3.02 -18.06 1.13
CA ALA A 257 -2.70 -18.82 -0.08
C ALA A 257 -2.49 -20.32 0.21
N ARG A 258 -2.61 -21.14 -0.86
CA ARG A 258 -2.45 -22.59 -0.80
C ARG A 258 -1.00 -23.05 -0.88
#